data_ab32589bfde3b9d5456bf6dad29c5831
#
_entry.id   ab32589bfde3b9d5456bf6dad29c5831
#
_cell.length_a   1.000
_cell.length_b   1.000
_cell.length_c   1.000
_cell.angle_alpha   90.00
_cell.angle_beta   90.00
_cell.angle_gamma   90.00
#
_symmetry.space_group_name_H-M   'P 1'
#
loop_
_entity.id
_entity.type
_entity.pdbx_description
1 polymer ?
#
loop_
_entity_poly.entity_id
_entity_poly.type
_entity_poly.pdbx_seq_one_letter_code
_entity_poly.pdbx_strand_id
1 'polypeptide(L)'
;MDTRQQKNRYVSSDEWYTPQWMIEKLGPFELDPCSPAERPYDTALQHFTMADDGLSKDWGQAFVWLNPPYSRQLLRQFVEKLADHGNGIALLINRQDNLLFQEVIFPKATSMLFLRHRVKFLHPDGRTSNPPTGHCLVAFGRLADQRLRDCRIEGKYVRLNPLPSSLDNVPGSAAEFILSKSAAAGTFNSQQAVVPVADVFTALKMQVFQMQTDCFSSNMRNIMEAAAPADFTNN
;
A
#
# COMPACT_ATOMS: atom_id res chain seq x y z
N MET A 1 -17.69 -7.59 37.26
CA MET A 1 -18.07 -7.45 35.85
C MET A 1 -16.90 -7.92 35.00
N ASP A 2 -17.11 -8.93 34.24
CA ASP A 2 -16.05 -9.77 33.64
C ASP A 2 -15.38 -9.06 32.45
N THR A 3 -14.09 -8.78 32.59
CA THR A 3 -13.23 -8.14 31.60
C THR A 3 -13.17 -8.91 30.27
N ARG A 4 -13.53 -10.19 30.26
CA ARG A 4 -13.64 -11.04 29.05
C ARG A 4 -14.85 -10.69 28.18
N GLN A 5 -15.96 -10.22 28.77
CA GLN A 5 -17.14 -9.85 28.00
C GLN A 5 -17.04 -8.47 27.33
N GLN A 6 -16.17 -7.58 27.85
CA GLN A 6 -15.94 -6.28 27.21
C GLN A 6 -15.02 -6.37 25.99
N LYS A 7 -14.01 -7.27 25.97
CA LYS A 7 -13.16 -7.50 24.79
C LYS A 7 -13.93 -8.03 23.58
N ASN A 8 -15.00 -8.81 23.80
CA ASN A 8 -15.78 -9.43 22.71
C ASN A 8 -16.79 -8.49 22.03
N ARG A 9 -17.01 -7.28 22.54
CA ARG A 9 -17.98 -6.33 21.96
C ARG A 9 -17.40 -5.45 20.84
N TYR A 10 -16.09 -5.40 20.68
CA TYR A 10 -15.42 -4.52 19.70
C TYR A 10 -14.70 -5.26 18.57
N VAL A 11 -14.67 -6.59 18.58
CA VAL A 11 -14.21 -7.36 17.42
C VAL A 11 -15.37 -7.44 16.45
N SER A 12 -15.38 -6.58 15.44
CA SER A 12 -16.36 -6.70 14.36
C SER A 12 -16.17 -8.07 13.71
N SER A 13 -17.27 -8.78 13.42
CA SER A 13 -17.24 -10.08 12.75
C SER A 13 -16.61 -10.01 11.35
N ASP A 14 -16.22 -8.81 10.91
CA ASP A 14 -15.71 -8.50 9.58
C ASP A 14 -14.20 -8.18 9.57
N GLU A 15 -13.51 -8.27 10.74
CA GLU A 15 -12.05 -8.10 10.77
C GLU A 15 -11.34 -9.39 10.38
N TRP A 16 -10.79 -9.40 9.18
CA TRP A 16 -10.04 -10.51 8.62
C TRP A 16 -8.67 -10.04 8.14
N TYR A 17 -7.61 -10.63 8.69
CA TYR A 17 -6.23 -10.30 8.31
C TYR A 17 -5.86 -10.96 6.99
N THR A 18 -5.35 -10.18 6.07
CA THR A 18 -4.73 -10.71 4.84
C THR A 18 -3.59 -11.65 5.20
N PRO A 19 -3.44 -12.82 4.59
CA PRO A 19 -2.29 -13.69 4.85
C PRO A 19 -0.96 -12.99 4.57
N GLN A 20 -0.02 -13.07 5.49
CA GLN A 20 1.29 -12.41 5.41
C GLN A 20 2.04 -12.72 4.12
N TRP A 21 2.01 -13.98 3.66
CA TRP A 21 2.67 -14.40 2.42
C TRP A 21 2.19 -13.61 1.19
N MET A 22 0.95 -13.11 1.19
CA MET A 22 0.40 -12.32 0.09
C MET A 22 1.01 -10.93 0.07
N ILE A 23 1.13 -10.30 1.24
CA ILE A 23 1.81 -9.00 1.40
C ILE A 23 3.28 -9.10 1.00
N GLU A 24 3.98 -10.15 1.41
CA GLU A 24 5.39 -10.39 1.06
C GLU A 24 5.61 -10.56 -0.45
N LYS A 25 4.66 -11.20 -1.15
CA LYS A 25 4.76 -11.40 -2.61
C LYS A 25 4.41 -10.18 -3.44
N LEU A 26 3.54 -9.30 -2.94
CA LEU A 26 3.02 -8.16 -3.69
C LEU A 26 3.67 -6.83 -3.30
N GLY A 27 4.12 -6.70 -2.03
CA GLY A 27 4.71 -5.48 -1.48
C GLY A 27 6.16 -5.23 -1.91
N PRO A 28 6.86 -4.34 -1.24
CA PRO A 28 6.37 -3.56 -0.09
C PRO A 28 5.32 -2.53 -0.48
N PHE A 29 4.34 -2.32 0.42
CA PHE A 29 3.34 -1.27 0.29
C PHE A 29 3.69 -0.08 1.20
N GLU A 30 3.26 1.12 0.82
CA GLU A 30 3.51 2.34 1.58
C GLU A 30 2.33 2.70 2.47
N LEU A 31 1.10 2.38 2.05
CA LEU A 31 -0.12 2.72 2.77
C LEU A 31 -1.14 1.57 2.74
N ASP A 32 -1.74 1.26 3.90
CA ASP A 32 -2.98 0.51 4.06
C ASP A 32 -4.05 1.43 4.66
N PRO A 33 -5.00 1.95 3.86
CA PRO A 33 -5.96 2.96 4.30
C PRO A 33 -7.16 2.40 5.06
N CYS A 34 -7.26 1.09 5.24
CA CYS A 34 -8.36 0.43 5.96
C CYS A 34 -7.87 -0.73 6.84
N SER A 35 -6.73 -0.53 7.46
CA SER A 35 -6.10 -1.50 8.34
C SER A 35 -6.90 -1.74 9.62
N PRO A 36 -6.94 -2.97 10.15
CA PRO A 36 -7.41 -3.22 11.50
C PRO A 36 -6.59 -2.46 12.54
N ALA A 37 -7.23 -2.08 13.65
CA ALA A 37 -6.54 -1.41 14.76
C ALA A 37 -5.51 -2.32 15.43
N GLU A 38 -5.89 -3.60 15.65
CA GLU A 38 -4.98 -4.65 16.08
C GLU A 38 -4.63 -5.52 14.87
N ARG A 39 -3.35 -5.77 14.63
CA ARG A 39 -2.86 -6.59 13.53
C ARG A 39 -1.63 -7.39 13.94
N PRO A 40 -1.48 -8.64 13.46
CA PRO A 40 -0.36 -9.51 13.85
C PRO A 40 0.95 -9.13 13.13
N TYR A 41 0.88 -8.37 12.04
CA TYR A 41 2.00 -7.88 11.22
C TYR A 41 1.56 -6.65 10.41
N ASP A 42 2.55 -5.86 10.00
CA ASP A 42 2.30 -4.69 9.18
C ASP A 42 2.07 -5.08 7.71
N THR A 43 0.99 -4.53 7.13
CA THR A 43 0.65 -4.69 5.71
C THR A 43 1.27 -3.63 4.83
N ALA A 44 1.66 -2.48 5.42
CA ALA A 44 2.26 -1.34 4.77
C ALA A 44 3.18 -0.58 5.74
N LEU A 45 3.85 0.48 5.27
CA LEU A 45 4.64 1.37 6.13
C LEU A 45 3.75 2.27 7.00
N GLN A 46 2.62 2.73 6.44
CA GLN A 46 1.63 3.57 7.10
C GLN A 46 0.26 2.88 7.07
N HIS A 47 -0.50 3.05 8.14
CA HIS A 47 -1.82 2.46 8.28
C HIS A 47 -2.82 3.52 8.71
N PHE A 48 -4.01 3.51 8.09
CA PHE A 48 -5.19 4.19 8.62
C PHE A 48 -6.19 3.15 9.11
N THR A 49 -6.65 3.33 10.33
CA THR A 49 -7.66 2.50 10.97
C THR A 49 -9.05 3.11 10.81
N MET A 50 -10.08 2.43 11.31
CA MET A 50 -11.44 2.99 11.34
C MET A 50 -11.49 4.31 12.13
N ALA A 51 -10.65 4.49 13.15
CA ALA A 51 -10.59 5.73 13.94
C ALA A 51 -9.99 6.90 13.15
N ASP A 52 -9.14 6.62 12.18
CA ASP A 52 -8.49 7.63 11.34
C ASP A 52 -9.37 8.08 10.17
N ASP A 53 -10.37 7.28 9.79
CA ASP A 53 -11.18 7.46 8.57
C ASP A 53 -10.32 7.60 7.30
N GLY A 54 -9.75 6.48 6.84
CA GLY A 54 -8.88 6.44 5.68
C GLY A 54 -9.50 6.98 4.37
N LEU A 55 -10.85 7.04 4.29
CA LEU A 55 -11.53 7.66 3.15
C LEU A 55 -11.37 9.19 3.15
N SER A 56 -11.32 9.83 4.30
CA SER A 56 -11.14 11.28 4.42
C SER A 56 -9.68 11.72 4.28
N LYS A 57 -8.72 10.81 4.43
CA LYS A 57 -7.28 11.12 4.37
C LYS A 57 -6.79 11.29 2.95
N ASP A 58 -5.76 12.12 2.78
CA ASP A 58 -4.96 12.14 1.55
C ASP A 58 -4.02 10.92 1.52
N TRP A 59 -3.97 10.22 0.40
CA TRP A 59 -3.08 9.08 0.18
C TRP A 59 -1.78 9.47 -0.54
N GLY A 60 -1.63 10.75 -0.91
CA GLY A 60 -0.44 11.28 -1.59
C GLY A 60 -0.11 10.54 -2.89
N GLN A 61 1.10 10.00 -3.00
CA GLN A 61 1.56 9.14 -4.10
C GLN A 61 1.82 7.70 -3.65
N ALA A 62 1.37 7.34 -2.45
CA ALA A 62 1.69 6.06 -1.84
C ALA A 62 1.28 4.86 -2.68
N PHE A 63 2.10 3.82 -2.70
CA PHE A 63 1.71 2.52 -3.22
C PHE A 63 0.81 1.80 -2.22
N VAL A 64 -0.47 1.63 -2.57
CA VAL A 64 -1.54 1.24 -1.65
C VAL A 64 -1.81 -0.25 -1.68
N TRP A 65 -1.89 -0.86 -0.49
CA TRP A 65 -2.58 -2.12 -0.26
C TRP A 65 -4.02 -1.85 0.19
N LEU A 66 -5.01 -2.47 -0.45
CA LEU A 66 -6.41 -2.29 -0.10
C LEU A 66 -7.09 -3.64 0.12
N ASN A 67 -7.39 -3.99 1.38
CA ASN A 67 -8.35 -5.03 1.74
C ASN A 67 -9.55 -4.37 2.43
N PRO A 68 -10.53 -3.85 1.67
CA PRO A 68 -11.57 -2.97 2.20
C PRO A 68 -12.61 -3.74 3.02
N PRO A 69 -13.33 -3.06 3.94
CA PRO A 69 -14.49 -3.64 4.60
C PRO A 69 -15.56 -4.01 3.57
N TYR A 70 -16.19 -5.17 3.74
CA TYR A 70 -17.14 -5.72 2.76
C TYR A 70 -18.57 -5.17 2.88
N SER A 71 -18.84 -4.15 3.71
CA SER A 71 -20.11 -3.43 3.65
C SER A 71 -20.23 -2.76 2.27
N ARG A 72 -21.40 -2.90 1.63
CA ARG A 72 -21.62 -2.50 0.22
C ARG A 72 -21.18 -1.07 -0.08
N GLN A 73 -21.47 -0.14 0.83
CA GLN A 73 -21.17 1.27 0.66
C GLN A 73 -19.67 1.57 0.80
N LEU A 74 -19.04 1.10 1.89
CA LEU A 74 -17.62 1.34 2.14
C LEU A 74 -16.73 0.65 1.11
N LEU A 75 -17.06 -0.59 0.74
CA LEU A 75 -16.37 -1.32 -0.32
C LEU A 75 -16.26 -0.48 -1.59
N ARG A 76 -17.40 0.07 -2.04
CA ARG A 76 -17.44 0.88 -3.26
C ARG A 76 -16.59 2.15 -3.13
N GLN A 77 -16.74 2.89 -2.03
CA GLN A 77 -16.01 4.14 -1.80
C GLN A 77 -14.49 3.93 -1.77
N PHE A 78 -14.01 2.90 -1.07
CA PHE A 78 -12.58 2.59 -1.03
C PHE A 78 -12.04 2.19 -2.40
N VAL A 79 -12.76 1.37 -3.15
CA VAL A 79 -12.33 0.94 -4.49
C VAL A 79 -12.36 2.09 -5.49
N GLU A 80 -13.38 2.96 -5.45
CA GLU A 80 -13.44 4.18 -6.28
C GLU A 80 -12.27 5.10 -5.97
N LYS A 81 -11.97 5.33 -4.67
CA LYS A 81 -10.84 6.14 -4.27
C LYS A 81 -9.50 5.55 -4.71
N LEU A 82 -9.31 4.22 -4.62
CA LEU A 82 -8.10 3.58 -5.14
C LEU A 82 -8.00 3.68 -6.66
N ALA A 83 -9.13 3.55 -7.38
CA ALA A 83 -9.16 3.69 -8.83
C ALA A 83 -8.78 5.11 -9.28
N ASP A 84 -9.23 6.12 -8.57
CA ASP A 84 -8.88 7.53 -8.84
C ASP A 84 -7.44 7.86 -8.39
N HIS A 85 -6.96 7.23 -7.33
CA HIS A 85 -5.56 7.32 -6.87
C HIS A 85 -4.58 6.70 -7.89
N GLY A 86 -4.95 5.59 -8.53
CA GLY A 86 -4.22 4.99 -9.64
C GLY A 86 -2.89 4.32 -9.30
N ASN A 87 -2.59 4.04 -8.02
CA ASN A 87 -1.34 3.41 -7.60
C ASN A 87 -1.55 2.43 -6.43
N GLY A 88 -1.98 1.21 -6.72
CA GLY A 88 -2.15 0.20 -5.68
C GLY A 88 -2.85 -1.07 -6.12
N ILE A 89 -2.98 -2.00 -5.18
CA ILE A 89 -3.60 -3.33 -5.37
C ILE A 89 -4.72 -3.52 -4.36
N ALA A 90 -5.90 -3.92 -4.86
CA ALA A 90 -7.03 -4.31 -4.03
C ALA A 90 -7.23 -5.83 -4.03
N LEU A 91 -7.54 -6.41 -2.85
CA LEU A 91 -8.01 -7.78 -2.70
C LEU A 91 -9.53 -7.78 -2.59
N LEU A 92 -10.24 -8.36 -3.55
CA LEU A 92 -11.68 -8.29 -3.65
C LEU A 92 -12.32 -9.67 -3.82
N ILE A 93 -13.56 -9.83 -3.33
CA ILE A 93 -14.38 -10.98 -3.69
C ILE A 93 -14.67 -10.92 -5.18
N ASN A 94 -14.45 -12.04 -5.87
CA ASN A 94 -14.64 -12.15 -7.32
C ASN A 94 -16.14 -12.23 -7.67
N ARG A 95 -16.79 -11.07 -7.81
CA ARG A 95 -18.19 -10.89 -8.21
C ARG A 95 -18.30 -9.99 -9.42
N GLN A 96 -17.94 -10.50 -10.57
CA GLN A 96 -17.89 -9.74 -11.84
C GLN A 96 -19.26 -9.25 -12.33
N ASP A 97 -20.33 -9.86 -11.85
CA ASP A 97 -21.72 -9.54 -12.16
C ASP A 97 -22.27 -8.31 -11.43
N ASN A 98 -21.53 -7.75 -10.46
CA ASN A 98 -22.00 -6.60 -9.71
C ASN A 98 -21.59 -5.25 -10.34
N LEU A 99 -22.29 -4.18 -9.96
CA LEU A 99 -22.06 -2.82 -10.47
C LEU A 99 -20.65 -2.29 -10.19
N LEU A 100 -20.02 -2.69 -9.06
CA LEU A 100 -18.66 -2.27 -8.76
C LEU A 100 -17.67 -2.75 -9.82
N PHE A 101 -17.81 -4.00 -10.26
CA PHE A 101 -16.95 -4.53 -11.32
C PHE A 101 -17.27 -3.88 -12.67
N GLN A 102 -18.53 -3.72 -13.01
CA GLN A 102 -18.96 -3.20 -14.31
C GLN A 102 -18.65 -1.71 -14.49
N GLU A 103 -18.85 -0.91 -13.44
CA GLU A 103 -18.76 0.55 -13.54
C GLU A 103 -17.40 1.12 -13.11
N VAL A 104 -16.64 0.40 -12.26
CA VAL A 104 -15.38 0.90 -11.68
C VAL A 104 -14.19 0.04 -12.09
N ILE A 105 -14.24 -1.27 -11.81
CA ILE A 105 -13.06 -2.13 -11.96
C ILE A 105 -12.74 -2.33 -13.44
N PHE A 106 -13.67 -2.82 -14.24
CA PHE A 106 -13.41 -3.07 -15.66
C PHE A 106 -13.02 -1.83 -16.45
N PRO A 107 -13.63 -0.65 -16.23
CA PRO A 107 -13.22 0.56 -16.94
C PRO A 107 -11.89 1.16 -16.48
N LYS A 108 -11.53 1.04 -15.18
CA LYS A 108 -10.42 1.80 -14.59
C LYS A 108 -9.20 0.96 -14.22
N ALA A 109 -9.38 -0.32 -13.87
CA ALA A 109 -8.26 -1.15 -13.43
C ALA A 109 -7.33 -1.50 -14.60
N THR A 110 -6.02 -1.51 -14.34
CA THR A 110 -5.00 -1.88 -15.33
C THR A 110 -5.00 -3.37 -15.61
N SER A 111 -5.06 -4.19 -14.56
CA SER A 111 -5.06 -5.64 -14.66
C SER A 111 -5.69 -6.31 -13.46
N MET A 112 -5.94 -7.61 -13.59
CA MET A 112 -6.45 -8.46 -12.52
C MET A 112 -5.71 -9.79 -12.48
N LEU A 113 -5.62 -10.37 -11.28
CA LEU A 113 -5.20 -11.75 -11.06
C LEU A 113 -6.35 -12.51 -10.39
N PHE A 114 -6.98 -13.42 -11.12
CA PHE A 114 -7.99 -14.34 -10.59
C PHE A 114 -7.28 -15.46 -9.86
N LEU A 115 -7.43 -15.50 -8.53
CA LEU A 115 -6.70 -16.47 -7.70
C LEU A 115 -7.20 -17.90 -7.94
N ARG A 116 -6.26 -18.85 -8.09
CA ARG A 116 -6.58 -20.26 -8.27
C ARG A 116 -7.22 -20.89 -7.02
N HIS A 117 -6.77 -20.44 -5.85
CA HIS A 117 -7.22 -20.95 -4.57
C HIS A 117 -7.92 -19.86 -3.76
N ARG A 118 -8.86 -20.27 -2.89
CA ARG A 118 -9.51 -19.36 -1.95
C ARG A 118 -8.51 -18.84 -0.94
N VAL A 119 -8.56 -17.54 -0.66
CA VAL A 119 -7.71 -16.91 0.35
C VAL A 119 -8.18 -17.35 1.73
N LYS A 120 -7.28 -17.94 2.52
CA LYS A 120 -7.53 -18.25 3.92
C LYS A 120 -7.11 -17.07 4.77
N PHE A 121 -8.07 -16.26 5.14
CA PHE A 121 -7.83 -15.14 6.05
C PHE A 121 -7.65 -15.61 7.48
N LEU A 122 -6.89 -14.85 8.26
CA LEU A 122 -6.72 -15.08 9.69
C LEU A 122 -7.68 -14.14 10.46
N HIS A 123 -8.43 -14.69 11.39
CA HIS A 123 -9.29 -13.93 12.29
C HIS A 123 -8.50 -13.55 13.56
N PRO A 124 -8.85 -12.42 14.26
CA PRO A 124 -8.16 -12.01 15.49
C PRO A 124 -8.12 -13.07 16.59
N ASP A 125 -9.06 -14.01 16.61
CA ASP A 125 -9.07 -15.13 17.57
C ASP A 125 -8.23 -16.36 17.13
N GLY A 126 -7.49 -16.27 16.02
CA GLY A 126 -6.62 -17.32 15.49
C GLY A 126 -7.30 -18.31 14.54
N ARG A 127 -8.62 -18.22 14.32
CA ARG A 127 -9.31 -19.05 13.33
C ARG A 127 -8.92 -18.65 11.90
N THR A 128 -8.94 -19.59 10.98
CA THR A 128 -8.81 -19.31 9.55
C THR A 128 -10.16 -19.39 8.85
N SER A 129 -10.41 -18.50 7.90
CA SER A 129 -11.62 -18.51 7.11
C SER A 129 -11.58 -19.57 6.01
N ASN A 130 -12.75 -20.11 5.68
CA ASN A 130 -13.02 -20.81 4.42
C ASN A 130 -14.08 -20.03 3.64
N PRO A 131 -13.71 -18.95 2.95
CA PRO A 131 -14.70 -18.10 2.28
C PRO A 131 -15.47 -18.90 1.24
N PRO A 132 -16.79 -18.68 1.10
CA PRO A 132 -17.63 -19.42 0.14
C PRO A 132 -17.31 -19.05 -1.32
N THR A 133 -16.72 -17.87 -1.54
CA THR A 133 -16.41 -17.31 -2.85
C THR A 133 -14.91 -17.17 -3.07
N GLY A 134 -14.48 -17.17 -4.34
CA GLY A 134 -13.11 -16.87 -4.73
C GLY A 134 -12.80 -15.37 -4.60
N HIS A 135 -11.51 -15.05 -4.62
CA HIS A 135 -11.00 -13.68 -4.61
C HIS A 135 -10.21 -13.40 -5.86
N CYS A 136 -10.05 -12.13 -6.16
CA CYS A 136 -9.15 -11.61 -7.17
C CYS A 136 -8.33 -10.45 -6.61
N LEU A 137 -7.16 -10.24 -7.18
CA LEU A 137 -6.37 -9.04 -6.97
C LEU A 137 -6.61 -8.11 -8.16
N VAL A 138 -6.81 -6.84 -7.87
CA VAL A 138 -7.11 -5.80 -8.87
C VAL A 138 -6.02 -4.74 -8.77
N ALA A 139 -5.32 -4.50 -9.87
CA ALA A 139 -4.24 -3.52 -9.97
C ALA A 139 -4.70 -2.23 -10.62
N PHE A 140 -4.38 -1.12 -9.99
CA PHE A 140 -4.52 0.22 -10.54
C PHE A 140 -3.14 0.85 -10.70
N GLY A 141 -2.74 1.15 -11.94
CA GLY A 141 -1.46 1.75 -12.28
C GLY A 141 -0.34 0.76 -12.63
N ARG A 142 0.77 1.33 -13.12
CA ARG A 142 1.92 0.59 -13.70
C ARG A 142 2.60 -0.31 -12.67
N LEU A 143 2.92 0.23 -11.50
CA LEU A 143 3.62 -0.53 -10.45
C LEU A 143 2.76 -1.71 -9.96
N ALA A 144 1.48 -1.47 -9.72
CA ALA A 144 0.53 -2.51 -9.33
C ALA A 144 0.42 -3.63 -10.37
N ASP A 145 0.32 -3.27 -11.65
CA ASP A 145 0.30 -4.21 -12.76
C ASP A 145 1.56 -5.08 -12.83
N GLN A 146 2.73 -4.45 -12.71
CA GLN A 146 4.00 -5.16 -12.68
C GLN A 146 4.06 -6.14 -11.51
N ARG A 147 3.66 -5.70 -10.31
CA ARG A 147 3.61 -6.56 -9.12
C ARG A 147 2.71 -7.77 -9.32
N LEU A 148 1.52 -7.60 -9.92
CA LEU A 148 0.64 -8.75 -10.21
C LEU A 148 1.23 -9.73 -11.21
N ARG A 149 1.96 -9.26 -12.23
CA ARG A 149 2.63 -10.16 -13.19
C ARG A 149 3.74 -10.98 -12.55
N ASP A 150 4.50 -10.36 -11.66
CA ASP A 150 5.76 -10.90 -11.16
C ASP A 150 5.60 -11.64 -9.82
N CYS A 151 4.44 -11.53 -9.15
CA CYS A 151 4.21 -12.01 -7.78
C CYS A 151 4.29 -13.53 -7.60
N ARG A 152 4.24 -14.34 -8.67
CA ARG A 152 4.22 -15.81 -8.62
C ARG A 152 3.10 -16.37 -7.72
N ILE A 153 1.99 -15.65 -7.59
CA ILE A 153 0.76 -16.16 -6.97
C ILE A 153 0.00 -16.94 -8.02
N GLU A 154 -0.41 -18.17 -7.69
CA GLU A 154 -1.13 -19.01 -8.64
C GLU A 154 -2.50 -18.40 -8.99
N GLY A 155 -2.73 -18.24 -10.30
CA GLY A 155 -3.96 -17.66 -10.78
C GLY A 155 -3.91 -17.32 -12.26
N LYS A 156 -5.00 -16.72 -12.77
CA LYS A 156 -5.08 -16.22 -14.14
C LYS A 156 -4.91 -14.71 -14.14
N TYR A 157 -3.76 -14.25 -14.60
CA TYR A 157 -3.54 -12.82 -14.86
C TYR A 157 -4.26 -12.41 -16.14
N VAL A 158 -4.91 -11.25 -16.12
CA VAL A 158 -5.59 -10.63 -17.25
C VAL A 158 -5.31 -9.13 -17.24
N ARG A 159 -4.79 -8.59 -18.34
CA ARG A 159 -4.73 -7.14 -18.55
C ARG A 159 -6.10 -6.68 -18.99
N LEU A 160 -6.63 -5.63 -18.35
CA LEU A 160 -7.92 -5.04 -18.67
C LEU A 160 -7.78 -3.81 -19.57
N ASN A 161 -6.96 -2.86 -19.15
CA ASN A 161 -6.78 -1.62 -19.87
C ASN A 161 -5.30 -1.33 -20.13
N PRO A 162 -4.97 -0.69 -21.26
CA PRO A 162 -3.62 -0.20 -21.51
C PRO A 162 -3.27 0.90 -20.49
N LEU A 163 -2.00 1.00 -20.15
CA LEU A 163 -1.51 2.15 -19.40
C LEU A 163 -1.54 3.38 -20.30
N PRO A 164 -1.87 4.58 -19.76
CA PRO A 164 -1.79 5.81 -20.53
C PRO A 164 -0.39 6.00 -21.13
N SER A 165 -0.33 6.32 -22.43
CA SER A 165 0.94 6.50 -23.15
C SER A 165 1.81 7.62 -22.58
N SER A 166 1.22 8.62 -21.95
CA SER A 166 1.92 9.72 -21.25
C SER A 166 2.72 9.26 -20.02
N LEU A 167 2.45 8.06 -19.50
CA LEU A 167 3.19 7.47 -18.37
C LEU A 167 4.34 6.56 -18.83
N ASP A 168 4.52 6.33 -20.12
CA ASP A 168 5.62 5.50 -20.63
C ASP A 168 6.99 6.16 -20.40
N ASN A 169 7.03 7.47 -20.16
CA ASN A 169 8.24 8.25 -19.87
C ASN A 169 8.42 8.61 -18.38
N VAL A 170 7.54 8.16 -17.47
CA VAL A 170 7.78 8.34 -16.03
C VAL A 170 8.67 7.18 -15.58
N PRO A 171 9.87 7.42 -15.02
CA PRO A 171 10.73 6.36 -14.49
C PRO A 171 9.93 5.53 -13.49
N GLY A 172 9.79 4.24 -13.78
CA GLY A 172 8.82 3.36 -13.08
C GLY A 172 9.25 2.92 -11.67
N SER A 173 10.39 3.44 -11.18
CA SER A 173 10.84 3.23 -9.79
C SER A 173 11.82 4.32 -9.39
N ALA A 174 11.92 4.59 -8.08
CA ALA A 174 12.98 5.43 -7.53
C ALA A 174 14.39 4.97 -7.99
N ALA A 175 14.58 3.69 -8.30
CA ALA A 175 15.81 3.13 -8.82
C ALA A 175 16.12 3.63 -10.25
N GLU A 176 15.13 3.71 -11.14
CA GLU A 176 15.33 4.28 -12.49
C GLU A 176 15.57 5.78 -12.44
N PHE A 177 14.90 6.50 -11.52
CA PHE A 177 15.14 7.92 -11.30
C PHE A 177 16.57 8.18 -10.78
N ILE A 178 17.09 7.35 -9.87
CA ILE A 178 18.45 7.43 -9.35
C ILE A 178 19.47 7.06 -10.44
N LEU A 179 19.21 6.04 -11.25
CA LEU A 179 20.05 5.64 -12.36
C LEU A 179 20.12 6.73 -13.45
N SER A 180 19.00 7.38 -13.77
CA SER A 180 18.96 8.47 -14.75
C SER A 180 19.74 9.71 -14.27
N LYS A 181 19.66 10.06 -12.97
CA LYS A 181 20.45 11.15 -12.39
C LYS A 181 21.94 10.82 -12.26
N SER A 182 22.27 9.57 -11.96
CA SER A 182 23.67 9.10 -11.90
C SER A 182 24.34 9.11 -13.26
N ALA A 183 23.64 8.74 -14.32
CA ALA A 183 24.13 8.82 -15.71
C ALA A 183 24.36 10.27 -16.17
N ALA A 184 23.52 11.21 -15.73
CA ALA A 184 23.68 12.63 -16.03
C ALA A 184 24.85 13.30 -15.28
N ALA A 185 25.33 12.69 -14.18
CA ALA A 185 26.45 13.19 -13.38
C ALA A 185 27.84 12.70 -13.87
N GLY A 186 27.92 11.91 -14.93
CA GLY A 186 29.18 11.57 -15.62
C GLY A 186 30.17 10.69 -14.85
N THR A 187 29.76 9.97 -13.82
CA THR A 187 30.64 9.17 -12.94
C THR A 187 30.24 7.70 -12.85
N PHE A 188 30.13 7.01 -14.00
CA PHE A 188 29.99 5.54 -13.93
C PHE A 188 30.82 4.88 -15.03
N ASN A 189 31.86 4.18 -14.60
CA ASN A 189 32.68 3.33 -15.45
C ASN A 189 31.98 1.95 -15.60
N SER A 190 31.73 1.54 -16.84
CA SER A 190 30.87 0.42 -17.22
C SER A 190 31.45 -0.99 -16.99
N GLN A 191 32.42 -1.17 -16.12
CA GLN A 191 33.14 -2.47 -15.99
C GLN A 191 33.17 -3.10 -14.59
N GLN A 192 32.44 -2.63 -13.58
CA GLN A 192 32.43 -3.33 -12.28
C GLN A 192 31.08 -3.28 -11.56
N ALA A 193 30.71 -4.48 -11.11
CA ALA A 193 29.76 -4.82 -10.04
C ALA A 193 28.28 -4.89 -10.40
N VAL A 194 27.83 -6.11 -10.61
CA VAL A 194 26.47 -6.54 -10.28
C VAL A 194 26.35 -6.44 -8.75
N VAL A 195 25.81 -5.33 -8.26
CA VAL A 195 25.50 -5.20 -6.82
C VAL A 195 24.27 -6.05 -6.54
N PRO A 196 24.28 -6.96 -5.57
CA PRO A 196 23.10 -7.73 -5.18
C PRO A 196 21.95 -6.80 -4.80
N VAL A 197 20.74 -7.09 -5.30
CA VAL A 197 19.54 -6.29 -5.06
C VAL A 197 19.26 -6.08 -3.56
N ALA A 198 19.67 -7.03 -2.72
CA ALA A 198 19.59 -6.92 -1.26
C ALA A 198 20.42 -5.76 -0.67
N ASP A 199 21.58 -5.48 -1.24
CA ASP A 199 22.48 -4.41 -0.77
C ASP A 199 21.97 -3.02 -1.20
N VAL A 200 21.33 -2.93 -2.35
CA VAL A 200 20.66 -1.71 -2.82
C VAL A 200 19.48 -1.37 -1.93
N PHE A 201 18.69 -2.38 -1.51
CA PHE A 201 17.58 -2.17 -0.58
C PHE A 201 18.03 -1.73 0.82
N THR A 202 19.14 -2.26 1.32
CA THR A 202 19.71 -1.87 2.61
C THR A 202 20.23 -0.43 2.57
N ALA A 203 20.93 -0.05 1.50
CA ALA A 203 21.41 1.31 1.30
C ALA A 203 20.25 2.32 1.16
N LEU A 204 19.17 1.95 0.45
CA LEU A 204 17.98 2.79 0.30
C LEU A 204 17.23 2.99 1.60
N LYS A 205 17.09 1.93 2.42
CA LYS A 205 16.51 2.04 3.77
C LYS A 205 17.29 2.97 4.67
N MET A 206 18.61 2.89 4.64
CA MET A 206 19.46 3.79 5.44
C MET A 206 19.35 5.25 4.94
N GLN A 207 19.23 5.48 3.66
CA GLN A 207 19.13 6.82 3.09
C GLN A 207 17.76 7.46 3.37
N VAL A 208 16.67 6.70 3.30
CA VAL A 208 15.32 7.14 3.69
C VAL A 208 15.26 7.42 5.19
N PHE A 209 15.87 6.58 6.01
CA PHE A 209 15.98 6.80 7.46
C PHE A 209 16.78 8.08 7.76
N GLN A 210 17.89 8.33 7.07
CA GLN A 210 18.69 9.53 7.20
C GLN A 210 17.91 10.79 6.81
N MET A 211 17.18 10.76 5.70
CA MET A 211 16.33 11.89 5.27
C MET A 211 15.19 12.18 6.26
N GLN A 212 14.63 11.16 6.89
CA GLN A 212 13.60 11.33 7.93
C GLN A 212 14.18 11.93 9.21
N THR A 213 15.38 11.51 9.63
CA THR A 213 16.07 12.08 10.79
C THR A 213 16.53 13.53 10.54
N ASP A 214 16.95 13.87 9.32
CA ASP A 214 17.36 15.22 8.96
C ASP A 214 16.14 16.17 8.90
N CYS A 215 15.00 15.70 8.37
CA CYS A 215 13.74 16.43 8.37
C CYS A 215 13.21 16.66 9.80
N PHE A 216 13.27 15.65 10.68
CA PHE A 216 12.88 15.76 12.07
C PHE A 216 13.77 16.73 12.85
N SER A 217 15.10 16.67 12.63
CA SER A 217 16.07 17.55 13.26
C SER A 217 15.94 19.00 12.80
N SER A 218 15.54 19.24 11.54
CA SER A 218 15.25 20.56 10.99
C SER A 218 13.97 21.15 11.58
N ASN A 219 12.91 20.34 11.68
CA ASN A 219 11.65 20.74 12.31
C ASN A 219 11.81 21.05 13.79
N MET A 220 12.58 20.24 14.52
CA MET A 220 12.86 20.50 15.94
C MET A 220 13.65 21.79 16.14
N ARG A 221 14.62 22.11 15.28
CA ARG A 221 15.34 23.39 15.33
C ARG A 221 14.41 24.57 15.14
N ASN A 222 13.54 24.53 14.14
CA ASN A 222 12.55 25.58 13.86
C ASN A 222 11.57 25.78 15.04
N ILE A 223 11.18 24.71 15.73
CA ILE A 223 10.32 24.79 16.93
C ILE A 223 11.07 25.41 18.12
N MET A 224 12.34 25.05 18.29
CA MET A 224 13.16 25.62 19.37
C MET A 224 13.51 27.09 19.14
N GLU A 225 13.76 27.51 17.90
CA GLU A 225 13.97 28.92 17.55
C GLU A 225 12.69 29.76 17.70
N ALA A 226 11.52 29.19 17.40
CA ALA A 226 10.23 29.86 17.63
C ALA A 226 9.81 29.96 19.12
N ALA A 227 10.42 29.13 20.00
CA ALA A 227 10.16 29.08 21.44
C ALA A 227 11.17 29.87 22.28
N ALA A 228 12.16 30.52 21.67
CA ALA A 228 13.13 31.35 22.40
C ALA A 228 12.42 32.57 23.02
N PRO A 229 12.57 32.85 24.34
CA PRO A 229 11.94 33.99 24.97
C PRO A 229 12.50 35.30 24.41
N ALA A 230 11.62 36.23 24.06
CA ALA A 230 12.00 37.60 23.70
C ALA A 230 12.73 38.22 24.88
N ASP A 231 13.97 38.64 24.67
CA ASP A 231 14.75 39.39 25.62
C ASP A 231 14.02 40.73 25.95
N PHE A 232 13.45 40.77 27.13
CA PHE A 232 13.05 42.03 27.75
C PHE A 232 14.30 42.67 28.35
N THR A 233 15.04 43.42 27.56
CA THR A 233 15.96 44.43 28.08
C THR A 233 15.27 45.81 28.00
N ASN A 234 15.01 46.29 29.17
CA ASN A 234 14.48 47.63 29.48
C ASN A 234 15.33 48.78 28.95
N ASN A 235 14.60 49.78 28.68
CA ASN A 235 14.92 51.14 29.24
C ASN A 235 13.66 51.71 29.84
#